data_33168a32e726c357bc52a7e388f6d0aa
#
_entry.id   33168a32e726c357bc52a7e388f6d0aa
#
_cell.length_a   1.000
_cell.length_b   1.000
_cell.length_c   1.000
_cell.angle_alpha   90.00
_cell.angle_beta   90.00
_cell.angle_gamma   90.00
#
_symmetry.space_group_name_H-M   'P 1'
#
loop_
_entity.id
_entity.type
_entity.pdbx_description
1 polymer ?
#
loop_
_entity_poly.entity_id
_entity_poly.type
_entity_poly.pdbx_seq_one_letter_code
_entity_poly.pdbx_strand_id
1 'polypeptide(L)'
;MKKNLIVFALATFSVFSANAQKNITRLGAWYSGGQTLAGCWHYADSLGHEYALVGAANGIVILDITDPSIPHFLFQLPGLSSLWHELKVSGHYAYAVAEALDTDTLIDGMQIINLAYLPDSAPNYFWHSDGVMTDKLRQAHSITVDSKYIYVNGHSVPNHGHGVFILDKSDPWNPTYAGAESIRYCHDSFVRGDTLWTSDINDGMFSVYDITDRANPVLLATQQTPSQFNHNAWLSDDSHYLFTTDERFGAPIGAFDITDLSNITLVDEYYTVNMQPAEAHNVRVLNDFIINASYGSQVTIIDASRPANLIEVGNYPTDTDTSHGGHLCWDADPFLPSGVLIASDTWSDSAYFLQPLYIRACYLEGMVTDSVTGNTINDVKIDIGTIALHDSTDLAGQYKTGCADSGLYMIAFSKPGYFTKTIPVQLNNGVLTILNVQLRDTSSSGIGVVNAQESIRVENNPSADDVSFIFPASLVKGAAALCFTLTDASGKLVFSKERIVTENLRIRKKELASGIYFFSVRSGNDVKGNGKLIFQ
;
A
#
# COMPACT_ATOMS: atom_id res chain seq x y z
N MET A 1 42.20 -48.40 16.02
CA MET A 1 41.06 -47.95 15.17
C MET A 1 40.49 -46.67 15.81
N LYS A 2 40.85 -45.50 15.28
CA LYS A 2 40.28 -44.22 15.72
C LYS A 2 39.06 -43.91 14.85
N LYS A 3 37.88 -43.79 15.47
CA LYS A 3 36.65 -43.36 14.82
C LYS A 3 36.64 -41.85 14.77
N ASN A 4 36.74 -41.26 13.58
CA ASN A 4 36.50 -39.81 13.36
C ASN A 4 34.99 -39.55 13.36
N LEU A 5 34.53 -38.78 14.33
CA LEU A 5 33.16 -38.24 14.40
C LEU A 5 33.12 -36.93 13.60
N ILE A 6 32.48 -36.93 12.46
CA ILE A 6 32.23 -35.71 11.69
C ILE A 6 30.94 -35.07 12.26
N VAL A 7 31.10 -33.97 12.97
CA VAL A 7 30.00 -33.12 13.44
C VAL A 7 29.60 -32.18 12.30
N PHE A 8 28.45 -32.38 11.71
CA PHE A 8 27.82 -31.40 10.80
C PHE A 8 27.21 -30.29 11.67
N ALA A 9 27.85 -29.13 11.67
CA ALA A 9 27.25 -27.92 12.22
C ALA A 9 26.23 -27.38 11.19
N LEU A 10 24.94 -27.51 11.49
CA LEU A 10 23.87 -26.81 10.79
C LEU A 10 23.95 -25.33 11.20
N ALA A 11 24.52 -24.49 10.35
CA ALA A 11 24.42 -23.04 10.51
C ALA A 11 23.00 -22.64 10.09
N THR A 12 22.12 -22.38 11.06
CA THR A 12 20.86 -21.69 10.83
C THR A 12 21.20 -20.23 10.53
N PHE A 13 21.20 -19.85 9.27
CA PHE A 13 21.16 -18.45 8.87
C PHE A 13 19.77 -17.92 9.22
N SER A 14 19.64 -17.23 10.35
CA SER A 14 18.55 -16.32 10.60
C SER A 14 18.71 -15.16 9.62
N VAL A 15 17.95 -15.15 8.55
CA VAL A 15 17.82 -13.98 7.67
C VAL A 15 17.01 -12.98 8.49
N PHE A 16 17.68 -12.10 9.23
CA PHE A 16 17.07 -10.84 9.64
C PHE A 16 16.87 -10.05 8.36
N SER A 17 15.62 -9.93 7.92
CA SER A 17 15.25 -8.91 6.94
C SER A 17 15.47 -7.57 7.62
N ALA A 18 16.66 -6.99 7.47
CA ALA A 18 16.83 -5.57 7.69
C ALA A 18 15.88 -4.89 6.70
N ASN A 19 14.97 -4.04 7.18
CA ASN A 19 14.14 -3.21 6.31
C ASN A 19 15.07 -2.37 5.44
N ALA A 20 15.27 -2.82 4.21
CA ALA A 20 16.17 -2.17 3.30
C ALA A 20 15.46 -0.91 2.79
N GLN A 21 16.07 0.24 3.00
CA GLN A 21 15.77 1.49 2.34
C GLN A 21 15.60 1.26 0.83
N LYS A 22 14.53 1.80 0.25
CA LYS A 22 14.23 1.65 -1.17
C LYS A 22 13.89 2.99 -1.83
N ASN A 23 14.58 3.35 -2.90
CA ASN A 23 14.33 4.54 -3.72
C ASN A 23 14.25 5.87 -2.94
N ILE A 24 14.78 5.90 -1.72
CA ILE A 24 14.93 7.10 -0.90
C ILE A 24 16.33 7.07 -0.28
N THR A 25 17.09 8.14 -0.44
CA THR A 25 18.45 8.27 0.13
C THR A 25 18.47 9.37 1.18
N ARG A 26 19.02 9.10 2.35
CA ARG A 26 19.25 10.14 3.36
C ARG A 26 20.41 11.04 2.92
N LEU A 27 20.16 12.34 2.82
CA LEU A 27 21.17 13.38 2.59
C LEU A 27 21.78 13.81 3.93
N GLY A 28 20.94 14.10 4.93
CA GLY A 28 21.33 14.50 6.25
C GLY A 28 20.26 14.28 7.29
N ALA A 29 20.54 14.64 8.52
CA ALA A 29 19.59 14.66 9.62
C ALA A 29 20.02 15.70 10.67
N TRP A 30 19.05 16.24 11.39
CA TRP A 30 19.25 17.09 12.55
C TRP A 30 18.62 16.44 13.78
N TYR A 31 19.34 16.41 14.88
CA TYR A 31 18.89 15.87 16.16
C TYR A 31 18.52 16.98 17.13
N SER A 32 17.35 16.95 17.72
CA SER A 32 16.79 18.02 18.57
C SER A 32 17.42 18.13 19.96
N GLY A 33 18.25 17.18 20.36
CA GLY A 33 18.82 17.13 21.69
C GLY A 33 17.87 16.57 22.74
N GLY A 34 16.92 15.71 22.35
CA GLY A 34 15.97 15.03 23.24
C GLY A 34 14.61 15.72 23.34
N GLN A 35 14.28 16.65 22.45
CA GLN A 35 12.93 17.18 22.31
C GLN A 35 12.17 16.36 21.26
N THR A 36 10.97 15.90 21.60
CA THR A 36 10.07 15.27 20.65
C THR A 36 9.72 16.23 19.50
N LEU A 37 9.64 15.70 18.28
CA LEU A 37 9.29 16.43 17.09
C LEU A 37 7.91 16.02 16.60
N ALA A 38 7.18 16.97 15.98
CA ALA A 38 5.84 16.79 15.43
C ALA A 38 5.78 17.23 13.96
N GLY A 39 4.80 18.05 13.55
CA GLY A 39 4.63 18.49 12.17
C GLY A 39 5.86 19.17 11.60
N CYS A 40 6.06 19.04 10.28
CA CYS A 40 7.11 19.76 9.58
C CYS A 40 6.58 20.42 8.31
N TRP A 41 7.24 21.51 7.88
CA TRP A 41 6.92 22.20 6.63
C TRP A 41 8.15 22.90 6.08
N HIS A 42 8.15 23.14 4.78
CA HIS A 42 9.23 23.81 4.08
C HIS A 42 9.03 25.33 3.96
N TYR A 43 10.12 26.03 3.74
CA TYR A 43 10.16 27.38 3.19
C TYR A 43 11.35 27.50 2.25
N ALA A 44 11.17 28.16 1.12
CA ALA A 44 12.27 28.57 0.24
C ALA A 44 12.18 30.07 -0.01
N ASP A 45 13.30 30.78 0.11
CA ASP A 45 13.38 32.21 -0.15
C ASP A 45 13.59 32.50 -1.64
N SER A 46 13.50 33.76 -2.02
CA SER A 46 13.72 34.20 -3.41
C SER A 46 15.17 34.10 -3.88
N LEU A 47 16.11 33.83 -2.98
CA LEU A 47 17.54 33.64 -3.29
C LEU A 47 17.88 32.18 -3.50
N GLY A 48 16.92 31.26 -3.23
CA GLY A 48 17.08 29.82 -3.35
C GLY A 48 17.61 29.14 -2.10
N HIS A 49 17.64 29.84 -0.94
CA HIS A 49 17.88 29.16 0.32
C HIS A 49 16.64 28.38 0.74
N GLU A 50 16.85 27.20 1.28
CA GLU A 50 15.79 26.29 1.72
C GLU A 50 15.86 26.08 3.22
N TYR A 51 14.69 26.09 3.85
CA TYR A 51 14.55 25.97 5.30
C TYR A 51 13.52 24.90 5.65
N ALA A 52 13.81 24.16 6.72
CA ALA A 52 12.84 23.28 7.37
C ALA A 52 12.33 23.94 8.65
N LEU A 53 11.02 24.04 8.76
CA LEU A 53 10.33 24.40 9.98
C LEU A 53 9.78 23.14 10.62
N VAL A 54 10.10 22.90 11.89
CA VAL A 54 9.72 21.66 12.58
C VAL A 54 9.08 22.02 13.93
N GLY A 55 7.89 21.48 14.17
CA GLY A 55 7.26 21.49 15.47
C GLY A 55 8.10 20.69 16.47
N ALA A 56 8.44 21.29 17.59
CA ALA A 56 9.17 20.64 18.67
C ALA A 56 8.43 20.83 20.00
N ALA A 57 8.73 20.01 21.01
CA ALA A 57 8.01 20.01 22.29
C ALA A 57 7.85 21.40 22.93
N ASN A 58 8.72 22.36 22.64
CA ASN A 58 8.71 23.69 23.24
C ASN A 58 8.60 24.83 22.20
N GLY A 59 7.96 24.58 21.05
CA GLY A 59 7.72 25.57 20.00
C GLY A 59 8.25 25.15 18.63
N ILE A 60 8.59 26.13 17.78
CA ILE A 60 8.97 25.88 16.39
C ILE A 60 10.48 26.03 16.23
N VAL A 61 11.10 25.00 15.65
CA VAL A 61 12.52 25.01 15.24
C VAL A 61 12.62 25.40 13.76
N ILE A 62 13.60 26.24 13.43
CA ILE A 62 13.93 26.63 12.05
C ILE A 62 15.36 26.19 11.75
N LEU A 63 15.53 25.42 10.69
CA LEU A 63 16.79 24.91 10.20
C LEU A 63 17.06 25.46 8.80
N ASP A 64 18.27 25.92 8.54
CA ASP A 64 18.75 26.14 7.16
C ASP A 64 19.21 24.79 6.61
N ILE A 65 18.61 24.36 5.53
CA ILE A 65 18.87 23.10 4.83
C ILE A 65 19.24 23.32 3.36
N THR A 66 19.72 24.52 3.03
CA THR A 66 20.23 24.85 1.70
C THR A 66 21.31 23.84 1.27
N ASP A 67 22.14 23.38 2.22
CA ASP A 67 22.90 22.15 2.09
C ASP A 67 22.30 21.10 3.05
N PRO A 68 21.43 20.19 2.56
CA PRO A 68 20.74 19.24 3.41
C PRO A 68 21.68 18.21 4.06
N SER A 69 22.94 18.10 3.60
CA SER A 69 23.95 17.22 4.21
C SER A 69 24.54 17.79 5.50
N ILE A 70 24.39 19.10 5.71
CA ILE A 70 24.90 19.83 6.89
C ILE A 70 23.82 20.82 7.35
N PRO A 71 22.70 20.33 7.92
CA PRO A 71 21.62 21.19 8.37
C PRO A 71 22.09 22.11 9.51
N HIS A 72 21.80 23.39 9.40
CA HIS A 72 22.18 24.41 10.37
C HIS A 72 20.98 24.83 11.21
N PHE A 73 21.07 24.65 12.53
CA PHE A 73 20.09 25.22 13.45
C PHE A 73 20.19 26.75 13.46
N LEU A 74 19.08 27.42 13.19
CA LEU A 74 18.99 28.87 13.25
C LEU A 74 18.32 29.34 14.53
N PHE A 75 17.06 28.91 14.75
CA PHE A 75 16.22 29.40 15.84
C PHE A 75 15.37 28.28 16.44
N GLN A 76 15.08 28.41 17.72
CA GLN A 76 13.89 27.83 18.33
C GLN A 76 13.01 28.96 18.84
N LEU A 77 11.85 29.11 18.25
CA LEU A 77 10.84 30.09 18.65
C LEU A 77 9.98 29.46 19.74
N PRO A 78 9.97 30.02 20.98
CA PRO A 78 9.23 29.42 22.08
C PRO A 78 7.73 29.35 21.77
N GLY A 79 7.09 28.26 22.19
CA GLY A 79 5.66 28.02 22.11
C GLY A 79 5.14 27.26 23.30
N LEU A 80 3.87 26.87 23.24
CA LEU A 80 3.22 26.03 24.25
C LEU A 80 4.00 24.71 24.37
N SER A 81 4.20 24.21 25.60
CA SER A 81 4.78 22.89 25.77
C SER A 81 3.76 21.83 25.36
N SER A 82 4.02 21.16 24.26
CA SER A 82 3.09 20.23 23.62
C SER A 82 3.83 19.14 22.82
N LEU A 83 3.22 17.98 22.71
CA LEU A 83 3.62 16.96 21.74
C LEU A 83 3.11 17.31 20.33
N TRP A 84 2.00 18.04 20.23
CA TRP A 84 1.33 18.39 18.97
C TRP A 84 1.63 19.84 18.59
N HIS A 85 2.53 20.04 17.63
CA HIS A 85 2.77 21.32 16.98
C HIS A 85 2.64 21.11 15.48
N GLU A 86 1.62 21.74 14.89
CA GLU A 86 1.38 21.71 13.45
C GLU A 86 1.57 23.07 12.84
N LEU A 87 2.11 23.11 11.62
CA LEU A 87 2.42 24.37 10.95
C LEU A 87 2.30 24.26 9.43
N LYS A 88 1.99 25.40 8.81
CA LYS A 88 2.00 25.57 7.34
C LYS A 88 2.58 26.93 6.98
N VAL A 89 3.12 27.02 5.76
CA VAL A 89 3.72 28.25 5.22
C VAL A 89 2.91 28.76 4.03
N SER A 90 2.70 30.07 3.97
CA SER A 90 2.13 30.75 2.81
C SER A 90 2.89 32.04 2.53
N GLY A 91 3.49 32.16 1.34
CA GLY A 91 4.44 33.20 1.02
C GLY A 91 5.64 33.14 1.96
N HIS A 92 5.91 34.24 2.66
CA HIS A 92 6.98 34.28 3.68
C HIS A 92 6.44 34.34 5.12
N TYR A 93 5.24 33.79 5.35
CA TYR A 93 4.68 33.66 6.69
C TYR A 93 4.43 32.21 7.01
N ALA A 94 4.85 31.78 8.20
CA ALA A 94 4.44 30.53 8.78
C ALA A 94 3.35 30.78 9.83
N TYR A 95 2.41 29.85 9.89
CA TYR A 95 1.33 29.81 10.86
C TYR A 95 1.44 28.49 11.59
N ALA A 96 1.59 28.53 12.91
CA ALA A 96 1.75 27.35 13.74
C ALA A 96 0.73 27.33 14.87
N VAL A 97 0.19 26.16 15.17
CA VAL A 97 -0.72 25.90 16.28
C VAL A 97 -0.20 24.78 17.14
N ALA A 98 -0.68 24.71 18.38
CA ALA A 98 -0.37 23.63 19.30
C ALA A 98 -1.60 23.24 20.11
N GLU A 99 -1.66 21.97 20.52
CA GLU A 99 -2.65 21.44 21.45
C GLU A 99 -1.95 20.90 22.71
N ALA A 100 -2.34 21.38 23.89
CA ALA A 100 -1.80 20.92 25.16
C ALA A 100 -2.81 20.05 25.90
N LEU A 101 -2.32 18.98 26.53
CA LEU A 101 -3.15 18.04 27.30
C LEU A 101 -3.80 18.64 28.55
N ASP A 102 -3.30 19.76 29.05
CA ASP A 102 -3.82 20.36 30.28
C ASP A 102 -3.89 21.88 30.12
N THR A 103 -5.09 22.39 30.08
CA THR A 103 -5.47 23.62 30.71
C THR A 103 -6.42 24.53 29.93
N ASP A 104 -7.56 24.74 30.48
CA ASP A 104 -8.44 25.89 30.21
C ASP A 104 -7.80 27.27 30.49
N THR A 105 -6.55 27.33 30.91
CA THR A 105 -5.91 28.56 31.38
C THR A 105 -4.80 29.10 30.47
N LEU A 106 -4.18 28.27 29.65
CA LEU A 106 -3.14 28.72 28.71
C LEU A 106 -3.74 29.16 27.38
N ILE A 107 -3.44 30.36 26.98
CA ILE A 107 -3.86 30.97 25.72
C ILE A 107 -2.61 31.28 24.93
N ASP A 108 -2.19 30.35 24.05
CA ASP A 108 -1.09 30.61 23.11
C ASP A 108 -1.62 31.03 21.73
N GLY A 109 -2.81 30.57 21.34
CA GLY A 109 -3.41 30.93 20.06
C GLY A 109 -2.64 30.32 18.87
N MET A 110 -2.52 31.09 17.80
CA MET A 110 -1.78 30.74 16.60
C MET A 110 -0.50 31.59 16.53
N GLN A 111 0.67 30.95 16.47
CA GLN A 111 1.94 31.66 16.27
C GLN A 111 2.08 32.05 14.80
N ILE A 112 2.26 33.34 14.53
CA ILE A 112 2.56 33.87 13.21
C ILE A 112 4.05 34.26 13.17
N ILE A 113 4.76 33.73 12.17
CA ILE A 113 6.21 33.88 12.05
C ILE A 113 6.52 34.52 10.68
N ASN A 114 7.27 35.62 10.67
CA ASN A 114 7.73 36.25 9.45
C ASN A 114 9.10 35.70 9.05
N LEU A 115 9.15 34.96 7.96
CA LEU A 115 10.32 34.27 7.44
C LEU A 115 11.14 35.12 6.46
N ALA A 116 10.66 36.33 6.10
CA ALA A 116 11.34 37.18 5.13
C ALA A 116 12.73 37.65 5.59
N TYR A 117 13.03 37.54 6.86
CA TYR A 117 14.30 37.99 7.46
C TYR A 117 15.28 36.85 7.77
N LEU A 118 14.95 35.60 7.33
CA LEU A 118 15.89 34.51 7.46
C LEU A 118 17.14 34.72 6.57
N PRO A 119 18.32 34.30 7.02
CA PRO A 119 18.61 33.57 8.24
C PRO A 119 18.82 34.44 9.48
N ASP A 120 18.77 35.76 9.38
CA ASP A 120 19.20 36.69 10.42
C ASP A 120 18.23 36.78 11.61
N SER A 121 16.91 36.70 11.33
CA SER A 121 15.88 36.75 12.37
C SER A 121 14.55 36.14 11.89
N ALA A 122 13.68 35.78 12.85
CA ALA A 122 12.34 35.30 12.62
C ALA A 122 11.33 36.01 13.55
N PRO A 123 10.93 37.28 13.25
CA PRO A 123 9.93 37.97 14.02
C PRO A 123 8.64 37.16 14.11
N ASN A 124 8.09 37.06 15.31
CA ASN A 124 6.89 36.26 15.54
C ASN A 124 6.06 36.79 16.71
N TYR A 125 4.78 36.44 16.74
CA TYR A 125 3.89 36.70 17.86
C TYR A 125 2.74 35.72 17.87
N PHE A 126 1.98 35.69 18.97
CA PHE A 126 0.80 34.83 19.09
C PHE A 126 -0.47 35.61 18.79
N TRP A 127 -1.19 35.22 17.75
CA TRP A 127 -2.47 35.76 17.37
C TRP A 127 -3.59 35.02 18.12
N HIS A 128 -4.47 35.76 18.77
CA HIS A 128 -5.60 35.21 19.55
C HIS A 128 -6.97 35.65 19.02
N SER A 129 -7.05 36.85 18.45
CA SER A 129 -8.25 37.41 17.86
C SER A 129 -7.89 38.60 16.96
N ASP A 130 -8.82 38.97 16.07
CA ASP A 130 -8.71 40.14 15.19
C ASP A 130 -9.03 41.47 15.91
N GLY A 131 -9.25 41.44 17.21
CA GLY A 131 -9.61 42.64 18.01
C GLY A 131 -11.10 42.99 17.97
N VAL A 132 -11.88 42.39 17.07
CA VAL A 132 -13.34 42.50 16.98
C VAL A 132 -14.04 41.32 17.66
N MET A 133 -13.44 40.14 17.51
CA MET A 133 -13.92 38.92 18.19
C MET A 133 -13.84 39.06 19.71
N THR A 134 -14.91 38.67 20.38
CA THR A 134 -14.95 38.57 21.86
C THR A 134 -14.32 37.27 22.36
N ASP A 135 -14.46 36.21 21.55
CA ASP A 135 -13.91 34.88 21.85
C ASP A 135 -12.50 34.77 21.30
N LYS A 136 -11.64 34.07 22.02
CA LYS A 136 -10.21 33.97 21.67
C LYS A 136 -9.84 32.55 21.29
N LEU A 137 -9.05 32.40 20.23
CA LEU A 137 -8.34 31.17 19.95
C LEU A 137 -7.34 30.90 21.09
N ARG A 138 -7.40 29.70 21.65
CA ARG A 138 -6.50 29.25 22.71
C ARG A 138 -5.53 28.21 22.22
N GLN A 139 -6.05 27.17 21.60
CA GLN A 139 -5.33 26.01 21.11
C GLN A 139 -6.02 25.51 19.84
N ALA A 140 -5.30 24.76 19.04
CA ALA A 140 -5.84 24.02 17.91
C ALA A 140 -4.97 22.80 17.63
N HIS A 141 -5.57 21.78 17.02
CA HIS A 141 -4.90 20.53 16.72
C HIS A 141 -4.02 20.65 15.47
N SER A 142 -4.58 21.12 14.37
CA SER A 142 -3.84 21.26 13.11
C SER A 142 -4.23 22.53 12.36
N ILE A 143 -3.55 22.79 11.25
CA ILE A 143 -3.72 24.00 10.46
C ILE A 143 -3.52 23.70 8.98
N THR A 144 -4.36 24.34 8.14
CA THR A 144 -4.25 24.32 6.69
C THR A 144 -4.27 25.74 6.16
N VAL A 145 -3.59 26.00 5.06
CA VAL A 145 -3.55 27.32 4.43
C VAL A 145 -3.72 27.23 2.91
N ASP A 146 -4.47 28.15 2.36
CA ASP A 146 -4.47 28.39 0.91
C ASP A 146 -3.83 29.75 0.57
N SER A 147 -4.04 30.26 -0.63
CA SER A 147 -3.48 31.55 -1.04
C SER A 147 -4.05 32.71 -0.23
N LYS A 148 -5.27 32.62 0.30
CA LYS A 148 -5.99 33.74 0.91
C LYS A 148 -6.45 33.48 2.35
N TYR A 149 -6.67 32.23 2.74
CA TYR A 149 -7.25 31.87 4.01
C TYR A 149 -6.36 30.95 4.84
N ILE A 150 -6.59 30.95 6.15
CA ILE A 150 -6.04 30.02 7.12
C ILE A 150 -7.23 29.24 7.69
N TYR A 151 -7.10 27.93 7.79
CA TYR A 151 -8.08 26.99 8.32
C TYR A 151 -7.49 26.34 9.56
N VAL A 152 -8.02 26.68 10.73
CA VAL A 152 -7.55 26.22 12.04
C VAL A 152 -8.45 25.09 12.49
N ASN A 153 -7.93 23.88 12.59
CA ASN A 153 -8.69 22.65 12.79
C ASN A 153 -8.66 22.22 14.26
N GLY A 154 -9.73 21.59 14.74
CA GLY A 154 -9.83 21.11 16.11
C GLY A 154 -9.63 22.22 17.15
N HIS A 155 -10.10 23.41 16.83
CA HIS A 155 -9.84 24.63 17.60
C HIS A 155 -10.66 24.71 18.89
N SER A 156 -10.16 25.50 19.82
CA SER A 156 -10.80 25.76 21.12
C SER A 156 -11.38 27.19 21.23
N VAL A 157 -11.87 27.76 20.13
CA VAL A 157 -12.56 29.06 20.17
C VAL A 157 -13.95 28.86 20.76
N PRO A 158 -14.30 29.48 21.93
CA PRO A 158 -15.61 29.31 22.53
C PRO A 158 -16.73 29.70 21.55
N ASN A 159 -17.86 29.00 21.63
CA ASN A 159 -19.09 29.22 20.83
C ASN A 159 -18.96 28.99 19.32
N HIS A 160 -17.83 28.48 18.83
CA HIS A 160 -17.60 28.20 17.41
C HIS A 160 -17.44 26.70 17.08
N GLY A 161 -17.75 25.82 18.05
CA GLY A 161 -17.55 24.37 17.88
C GLY A 161 -16.09 23.95 17.99
N HIS A 162 -15.77 22.82 17.39
CA HIS A 162 -14.41 22.24 17.33
C HIS A 162 -14.03 21.80 15.91
N GLY A 163 -14.70 22.33 14.90
CA GLY A 163 -14.48 22.02 13.49
C GLY A 163 -13.34 22.84 12.90
N VAL A 164 -13.65 23.62 11.87
CA VAL A 164 -12.67 24.47 11.17
C VAL A 164 -12.98 25.94 11.39
N PHE A 165 -12.01 26.68 11.94
CA PHE A 165 -12.10 28.11 12.12
C PHE A 165 -11.34 28.82 11.01
N ILE A 166 -12.02 29.67 10.23
CA ILE A 166 -11.52 30.25 8.98
C ILE A 166 -11.12 31.71 9.19
N LEU A 167 -9.90 32.05 8.80
CA LEU A 167 -9.36 33.40 8.87
C LEU A 167 -8.96 33.91 7.47
N ASP A 168 -9.35 35.14 7.14
CA ASP A 168 -8.83 35.86 5.97
C ASP A 168 -7.46 36.45 6.30
N LYS A 169 -6.43 36.05 5.52
CA LYS A 169 -5.05 36.54 5.65
C LYS A 169 -4.64 37.53 4.55
N SER A 170 -5.60 38.35 4.08
CA SER A 170 -5.29 39.43 3.15
C SER A 170 -4.23 40.39 3.72
N ASP A 171 -4.20 40.57 5.05
CA ASP A 171 -3.02 40.96 5.80
C ASP A 171 -2.45 39.74 6.52
N PRO A 172 -1.35 39.14 6.00
CA PRO A 172 -0.81 37.90 6.57
C PRO A 172 -0.34 38.00 8.01
N TRP A 173 0.00 39.22 8.45
CA TRP A 173 0.43 39.51 9.82
C TRP A 173 -0.74 39.74 10.77
N ASN A 174 -1.91 40.18 10.27
CA ASN A 174 -3.09 40.46 11.08
C ASN A 174 -4.35 39.81 10.47
N PRO A 175 -4.45 38.48 10.45
CA PRO A 175 -5.60 37.80 9.86
C PRO A 175 -6.88 38.13 10.62
N THR A 176 -8.01 38.14 9.89
CA THR A 176 -9.33 38.44 10.44
C THR A 176 -10.31 37.28 10.31
N TYR A 177 -11.26 37.19 11.22
CA TYR A 177 -12.27 36.14 11.20
C TYR A 177 -13.11 36.21 9.92
N ALA A 178 -13.26 35.08 9.22
CA ALA A 178 -14.03 34.95 7.99
C ALA A 178 -15.24 34.00 8.14
N GLY A 179 -15.16 32.99 9.02
CA GLY A 179 -16.23 32.05 9.24
C GLY A 179 -15.78 30.80 9.99
N ALA A 180 -16.69 29.85 10.17
CA ALA A 180 -16.37 28.57 10.78
C ALA A 180 -17.27 27.46 10.24
N GLU A 181 -16.72 26.26 10.11
CA GLU A 181 -17.45 25.00 10.07
C GLU A 181 -17.46 24.45 11.49
N SER A 182 -18.59 24.03 12.01
CA SER A 182 -18.76 23.64 13.41
C SER A 182 -19.63 22.40 13.63
N ILE A 183 -19.89 21.63 12.56
CA ILE A 183 -20.78 20.46 12.62
C ILE A 183 -20.09 19.31 13.35
N ARG A 184 -18.78 19.09 13.07
CA ARG A 184 -17.99 17.99 13.63
C ARG A 184 -16.66 18.48 14.17
N TYR A 185 -16.01 17.65 14.98
CA TYR A 185 -14.61 17.86 15.31
C TYR A 185 -13.77 17.55 14.07
N CYS A 186 -13.02 18.53 13.61
CA CYS A 186 -12.10 18.37 12.49
C CYS A 186 -10.67 18.17 13.01
N HIS A 187 -10.12 16.98 12.82
CA HIS A 187 -8.74 16.68 13.21
C HIS A 187 -7.73 17.34 12.25
N ASP A 188 -7.94 17.16 10.96
CA ASP A 188 -7.15 17.79 9.91
C ASP A 188 -8.05 18.18 8.73
N SER A 189 -7.54 19.04 7.85
CA SER A 189 -8.27 19.45 6.67
C SER A 189 -7.37 19.63 5.45
N PHE A 190 -7.99 19.52 4.28
CA PHE A 190 -7.39 19.88 3.00
C PHE A 190 -8.31 20.82 2.24
N VAL A 191 -7.73 21.82 1.58
CA VAL A 191 -8.50 22.80 0.81
C VAL A 191 -7.94 22.91 -0.60
N ARG A 192 -8.84 22.89 -1.58
CA ARG A 192 -8.50 23.22 -2.96
C ARG A 192 -9.64 24.02 -3.59
N GLY A 193 -9.32 25.27 -3.99
CA GLY A 193 -10.31 26.21 -4.50
C GLY A 193 -11.36 26.56 -3.45
N ASP A 194 -12.63 26.34 -3.77
CA ASP A 194 -13.76 26.60 -2.90
C ASP A 194 -14.33 25.34 -2.25
N THR A 195 -13.51 24.29 -2.13
CA THR A 195 -13.88 23.03 -1.50
C THR A 195 -12.97 22.73 -0.32
N LEU A 196 -13.59 22.46 0.83
CA LEU A 196 -12.94 22.03 2.06
C LEU A 196 -13.24 20.55 2.31
N TRP A 197 -12.22 19.79 2.61
CA TRP A 197 -12.24 18.39 3.00
C TRP A 197 -11.79 18.28 4.45
N THR A 198 -12.62 17.73 5.32
CA THR A 198 -12.30 17.57 6.75
C THR A 198 -12.09 16.12 7.12
N SER A 199 -11.10 15.86 7.96
CA SER A 199 -10.88 14.55 8.58
C SER A 199 -11.59 14.55 9.94
N ASP A 200 -12.76 13.93 9.98
CA ASP A 200 -13.64 13.90 11.16
C ASP A 200 -13.33 12.64 11.97
N ILE A 201 -12.18 12.65 12.66
CA ILE A 201 -11.58 11.47 13.29
C ILE A 201 -12.52 10.75 14.27
N ASN A 202 -13.27 11.53 15.09
CA ASN A 202 -14.19 10.99 16.09
C ASN A 202 -15.41 10.32 15.47
N ASP A 203 -15.81 10.74 14.26
CA ASP A 203 -16.93 10.19 13.51
C ASP A 203 -16.49 9.09 12.52
N GLY A 204 -15.19 8.93 12.33
CA GLY A 204 -14.58 7.92 11.46
C GLY A 204 -14.86 8.13 9.97
N MET A 205 -14.92 9.38 9.53
CA MET A 205 -15.28 9.77 8.17
C MET A 205 -14.53 11.02 7.72
N PHE A 206 -14.61 11.30 6.44
CA PHE A 206 -14.34 12.62 5.92
C PHE A 206 -15.64 13.32 5.51
N SER A 207 -15.63 14.65 5.56
CA SER A 207 -16.71 15.49 5.06
C SER A 207 -16.20 16.44 3.98
N VAL A 208 -17.09 16.85 3.09
CA VAL A 208 -16.81 17.76 1.99
C VAL A 208 -17.74 18.94 2.09
N TYR A 209 -17.18 20.14 2.08
CA TYR A 209 -17.94 21.39 2.18
C TYR A 209 -17.68 22.31 1.00
N ASP A 210 -18.73 22.93 0.48
CA ASP A 210 -18.62 24.14 -0.33
C ASP A 210 -18.32 25.32 0.60
N ILE A 211 -17.21 25.97 0.35
CA ILE A 211 -16.75 27.14 1.10
C ILE A 211 -16.63 28.38 0.20
N THR A 212 -17.40 28.44 -0.90
CA THR A 212 -17.51 29.65 -1.74
C THR A 212 -17.86 30.87 -0.88
N ASP A 213 -18.78 30.72 0.06
CA ASP A 213 -18.99 31.66 1.17
C ASP A 213 -18.35 31.10 2.45
N ARG A 214 -17.15 31.62 2.82
CA ARG A 214 -16.42 31.19 4.03
C ARG A 214 -17.20 31.45 5.32
N ALA A 215 -18.14 32.41 5.32
CA ALA A 215 -18.98 32.68 6.49
C ALA A 215 -20.06 31.61 6.69
N ASN A 216 -20.43 30.88 5.65
CA ASN A 216 -21.50 29.89 5.67
C ASN A 216 -21.10 28.61 4.89
N PRO A 217 -20.15 27.80 5.38
CA PRO A 217 -19.81 26.52 4.77
C PRO A 217 -21.03 25.60 4.62
N VAL A 218 -21.18 24.97 3.45
CA VAL A 218 -22.30 24.08 3.12
C VAL A 218 -21.81 22.65 2.96
N LEU A 219 -22.31 21.73 3.77
CA LEU A 219 -21.98 20.30 3.67
C LEU A 219 -22.51 19.73 2.36
N LEU A 220 -21.63 19.15 1.54
CA LEU A 220 -21.94 18.51 0.26
C LEU A 220 -22.02 16.98 0.37
N ALA A 221 -21.09 16.36 1.07
CA ALA A 221 -21.00 14.91 1.20
C ALA A 221 -20.26 14.50 2.48
N THR A 222 -20.49 13.24 2.89
CA THR A 222 -19.71 12.55 3.91
C THR A 222 -19.44 11.11 3.48
N GLN A 223 -18.29 10.55 3.83
CA GLN A 223 -17.96 9.17 3.56
C GLN A 223 -17.15 8.56 4.70
N GLN A 224 -17.54 7.37 5.18
CA GLN A 224 -16.75 6.61 6.15
C GLN A 224 -15.46 6.11 5.53
N THR A 225 -14.38 6.13 6.31
CA THR A 225 -13.08 5.56 5.96
C THR A 225 -12.98 4.09 6.36
N PRO A 226 -12.03 3.33 5.79
CA PRO A 226 -11.95 1.87 5.99
C PRO A 226 -11.91 1.43 7.45
N SER A 227 -11.14 2.11 8.29
CA SER A 227 -10.99 1.78 9.71
C SER A 227 -11.71 2.75 10.66
N GLN A 228 -12.47 3.69 10.11
CA GLN A 228 -13.33 4.62 10.84
C GLN A 228 -12.60 5.42 11.93
N PHE A 229 -11.45 6.00 11.56
CA PHE A 229 -10.67 6.89 12.42
C PHE A 229 -9.86 7.87 11.56
N ASN A 230 -10.56 8.58 10.66
CA ASN A 230 -9.93 9.41 9.64
C ASN A 230 -9.08 10.52 10.24
N HIS A 231 -7.76 10.37 10.09
CA HIS A 231 -6.75 11.26 10.63
C HIS A 231 -6.41 12.40 9.67
N ASN A 232 -6.06 12.04 8.43
CA ASN A 232 -5.62 12.99 7.42
C ASN A 232 -6.18 12.60 6.05
N ALA A 233 -6.29 13.56 5.14
CA ALA A 233 -6.73 13.35 3.77
C ALA A 233 -6.03 14.30 2.80
N TRP A 234 -5.78 13.83 1.56
CA TRP A 234 -5.19 14.65 0.50
C TRP A 234 -5.73 14.28 -0.87
N LEU A 235 -5.99 15.27 -1.72
CA LEU A 235 -6.48 15.05 -3.09
C LEU A 235 -5.36 14.61 -4.04
N SER A 236 -5.72 13.80 -5.05
CA SER A 236 -4.90 13.62 -6.25
C SER A 236 -4.67 14.95 -6.97
N ASP A 237 -3.64 15.01 -7.83
CA ASP A 237 -3.32 16.25 -8.54
C ASP A 237 -4.45 16.70 -9.47
N ASP A 238 -5.19 15.75 -10.06
CA ASP A 238 -6.36 16.01 -10.92
C ASP A 238 -7.67 16.24 -10.15
N SER A 239 -7.67 16.10 -8.82
CA SER A 239 -8.84 16.26 -7.93
C SER A 239 -9.96 15.22 -8.15
N HIS A 240 -9.70 14.10 -8.79
CA HIS A 240 -10.68 13.04 -8.98
C HIS A 240 -10.66 11.99 -7.87
N TYR A 241 -9.58 11.93 -7.08
CA TYR A 241 -9.41 10.97 -6.00
C TYR A 241 -9.02 11.66 -4.71
N LEU A 242 -9.47 11.06 -3.60
CA LEU A 242 -9.06 11.42 -2.25
C LEU A 242 -8.34 10.25 -1.61
N PHE A 243 -7.18 10.49 -1.03
CA PHE A 243 -6.45 9.51 -0.24
C PHE A 243 -6.58 9.85 1.23
N THR A 244 -6.95 8.86 2.06
CA THR A 244 -7.21 9.04 3.49
C THR A 244 -6.35 8.12 4.32
N THR A 245 -6.01 8.56 5.53
CA THR A 245 -5.39 7.73 6.56
C THR A 245 -6.32 7.58 7.75
N ASP A 246 -6.36 6.38 8.30
CA ASP A 246 -6.97 6.09 9.60
C ASP A 246 -5.84 5.84 10.60
N GLU A 247 -5.76 6.62 11.70
CA GLU A 247 -4.73 6.48 12.73
C GLU A 247 -5.05 5.28 13.63
N ARG A 248 -4.92 4.09 13.04
CA ARG A 248 -5.13 2.80 13.72
C ARG A 248 -4.11 1.77 13.22
N PHE A 249 -3.69 0.91 14.12
CA PHE A 249 -2.77 -0.18 13.79
C PHE A 249 -3.31 -1.07 12.68
N GLY A 250 -2.53 -1.18 11.59
CA GLY A 250 -2.88 -2.01 10.45
C GLY A 250 -3.99 -1.43 9.56
N ALA A 251 -4.39 -0.18 9.77
CA ALA A 251 -5.33 0.49 8.88
C ALA A 251 -4.68 0.78 7.52
N PRO A 252 -5.43 0.64 6.41
CA PRO A 252 -4.94 0.99 5.09
C PRO A 252 -4.99 2.49 4.84
N ILE A 253 -4.23 2.94 3.85
CA ILE A 253 -4.53 4.17 3.13
C ILE A 253 -5.69 3.87 2.18
N GLY A 254 -6.81 4.56 2.36
CA GLY A 254 -7.98 4.45 1.49
C GLY A 254 -7.85 5.35 0.26
N ALA A 255 -8.14 4.83 -0.93
CA ALA A 255 -8.28 5.60 -2.16
C ALA A 255 -9.75 5.68 -2.56
N PHE A 256 -10.29 6.88 -2.65
CA PHE A 256 -11.70 7.12 -3.00
C PHE A 256 -11.82 7.84 -4.33
N ASP A 257 -12.67 7.32 -5.22
CA ASP A 257 -13.16 8.07 -6.38
C ASP A 257 -14.22 9.06 -5.91
N ILE A 258 -13.94 10.34 -6.12
CA ILE A 258 -14.76 11.48 -5.67
C ILE A 258 -15.28 12.31 -6.87
N THR A 259 -15.23 11.77 -8.07
CA THR A 259 -15.73 12.45 -9.27
C THR A 259 -17.22 12.75 -9.20
N ASP A 260 -17.95 11.94 -8.45
CA ASP A 260 -19.37 12.15 -8.11
C ASP A 260 -19.55 12.10 -6.60
N LEU A 261 -19.69 13.28 -5.97
CA LEU A 261 -19.89 13.40 -4.52
C LEU A 261 -21.21 12.75 -4.03
N SER A 262 -22.17 12.48 -4.90
CA SER A 262 -23.38 11.74 -4.55
C SER A 262 -23.17 10.22 -4.53
N ASN A 263 -22.03 9.73 -5.06
CA ASN A 263 -21.67 8.31 -5.13
C ASN A 263 -20.16 8.10 -4.97
N ILE A 264 -19.61 8.52 -3.85
CA ILE A 264 -18.20 8.32 -3.51
C ILE A 264 -17.94 6.81 -3.34
N THR A 265 -16.88 6.30 -3.98
CA THR A 265 -16.54 4.87 -3.93
C THR A 265 -15.10 4.64 -3.51
N LEU A 266 -14.89 3.70 -2.57
CA LEU A 266 -13.56 3.19 -2.24
C LEU A 266 -13.09 2.32 -3.43
N VAL A 267 -11.95 2.66 -4.04
CA VAL A 267 -11.41 1.99 -5.24
C VAL A 267 -10.17 1.16 -4.97
N ASP A 268 -9.47 1.44 -3.86
CA ASP A 268 -8.33 0.64 -3.40
C ASP A 268 -8.02 0.90 -1.93
N GLU A 269 -7.30 -0.04 -1.31
CA GLU A 269 -6.79 0.00 0.05
C GLU A 269 -5.33 -0.44 0.04
N TYR A 270 -4.41 0.47 0.37
CA TYR A 270 -3.00 0.15 0.48
C TYR A 270 -2.61 -0.11 1.94
N TYR A 271 -2.06 -1.30 2.21
CA TYR A 271 -1.55 -1.69 3.52
C TYR A 271 -0.03 -1.57 3.57
N THR A 272 0.52 -0.87 4.55
CA THR A 272 1.96 -0.76 4.74
C THR A 272 2.55 -2.12 5.13
N VAL A 273 3.45 -2.66 4.30
CA VAL A 273 3.81 -4.09 4.33
C VAL A 273 4.99 -4.43 5.26
N ASN A 274 5.88 -3.48 5.53
CA ASN A 274 7.22 -3.81 6.03
C ASN A 274 7.45 -3.64 7.52
N MET A 275 6.49 -3.07 8.27
CA MET A 275 6.64 -2.84 9.71
C MET A 275 5.41 -3.30 10.48
N GLN A 276 5.60 -3.99 11.56
CA GLN A 276 4.52 -4.52 12.41
C GLN A 276 4.42 -3.73 13.71
N PRO A 277 3.25 -3.25 14.06
CA PRO A 277 2.13 -2.79 13.24
C PRO A 277 2.31 -1.33 12.83
N ALA A 278 2.22 -1.02 11.54
CA ALA A 278 2.27 0.35 11.04
C ALA A 278 0.89 1.03 11.14
N GLU A 279 0.90 2.32 11.46
CA GLU A 279 -0.27 3.21 11.38
C GLU A 279 0.03 4.30 10.35
N ALA A 280 -0.74 4.37 9.27
CA ALA A 280 -0.65 5.46 8.33
C ALA A 280 -1.09 6.76 9.03
N HIS A 281 -0.20 7.76 9.11
CA HIS A 281 -0.46 8.99 9.84
C HIS A 281 -0.76 10.16 8.90
N ASN A 282 0.24 10.81 8.32
CA ASN A 282 0.06 11.92 7.40
C ASN A 282 0.34 11.53 5.95
N VAL A 283 -0.56 11.91 5.02
CA VAL A 283 -0.36 11.76 3.58
C VAL A 283 -0.23 13.11 2.89
N ARG A 284 0.61 13.14 1.86
CA ARG A 284 0.76 14.24 0.89
C ARG A 284 0.74 13.65 -0.51
N VAL A 285 0.32 14.42 -1.51
CA VAL A 285 0.38 13.99 -2.91
C VAL A 285 1.24 14.95 -3.69
N LEU A 286 2.17 14.40 -4.46
CA LEU A 286 3.02 15.14 -5.37
C LEU A 286 3.22 14.35 -6.67
N ASN A 287 2.81 14.89 -7.82
CA ASN A 287 2.95 14.26 -9.13
C ASN A 287 2.39 12.81 -9.15
N ASP A 288 1.18 12.60 -8.64
CA ASP A 288 0.52 11.30 -8.48
C ASP A 288 1.34 10.26 -7.68
N PHE A 289 2.21 10.72 -6.79
CA PHE A 289 2.78 9.88 -5.73
C PHE A 289 2.19 10.29 -4.38
N ILE A 290 1.80 9.31 -3.60
CA ILE A 290 1.45 9.50 -2.19
C ILE A 290 2.74 9.40 -1.40
N ILE A 291 3.03 10.40 -0.58
CA ILE A 291 4.08 10.40 0.42
C ILE A 291 3.40 10.26 1.77
N ASN A 292 3.66 9.15 2.46
CA ASN A 292 3.03 8.83 3.72
C ASN A 292 4.08 8.75 4.83
N ALA A 293 3.83 9.48 5.92
CA ALA A 293 4.50 9.29 7.19
C ALA A 293 3.72 8.27 8.02
N SER A 294 4.39 7.27 8.58
CA SER A 294 3.74 6.21 9.35
C SER A 294 4.32 6.07 10.74
N TYR A 295 3.45 5.89 11.72
CA TYR A 295 3.84 5.30 12.98
C TYR A 295 4.22 3.83 12.73
N GLY A 296 5.40 3.44 13.19
CA GLY A 296 6.11 2.25 12.74
C GLY A 296 7.40 2.63 12.01
N SER A 297 7.74 3.93 12.05
CA SER A 297 9.02 4.55 11.66
C SER A 297 9.38 4.47 10.21
N GLN A 298 8.50 4.89 9.33
CA GLN A 298 8.94 5.03 7.95
C GLN A 298 8.23 6.14 7.18
N VAL A 299 8.96 6.68 6.21
CA VAL A 299 8.38 7.38 5.08
C VAL A 299 8.16 6.36 3.96
N THR A 300 6.96 6.37 3.37
CA THR A 300 6.60 5.48 2.26
C THR A 300 6.22 6.32 1.04
N ILE A 301 6.68 5.93 -0.15
CA ILE A 301 6.25 6.51 -1.43
C ILE A 301 5.44 5.46 -2.18
N ILE A 302 4.23 5.83 -2.57
CA ILE A 302 3.29 4.96 -3.26
C ILE A 302 2.96 5.60 -4.61
N ASP A 303 3.09 4.86 -5.70
CA ASP A 303 2.62 5.30 -7.00
C ASP A 303 1.09 5.21 -7.05
N ALA A 304 0.44 6.36 -7.17
CA ALA A 304 -1.01 6.54 -7.27
C ALA A 304 -1.47 6.99 -8.66
N SER A 305 -0.63 6.88 -9.69
CA SER A 305 -1.04 7.17 -11.07
C SER A 305 -2.14 6.21 -11.57
N ARG A 306 -2.37 5.12 -10.85
CA ARG A 306 -3.51 4.23 -10.96
C ARG A 306 -4.17 4.09 -9.58
N PRO A 307 -5.06 5.01 -9.19
CA PRO A 307 -5.60 5.07 -7.82
C PRO A 307 -6.36 3.81 -7.37
N ALA A 308 -6.84 3.00 -8.34
CA ALA A 308 -7.46 1.71 -8.08
C ALA A 308 -6.45 0.53 -8.03
N ASN A 309 -5.13 0.81 -7.99
CA ASN A 309 -4.05 -0.17 -7.85
C ASN A 309 -2.81 0.54 -7.29
N LEU A 310 -2.80 0.82 -6.00
CA LEU A 310 -1.75 1.54 -5.28
C LEU A 310 -0.54 0.63 -5.05
N ILE A 311 0.64 1.05 -5.48
CA ILE A 311 1.87 0.24 -5.38
C ILE A 311 2.97 1.03 -4.67
N GLU A 312 3.51 0.48 -3.58
CA GLU A 312 4.70 1.02 -2.93
C GLU A 312 5.91 0.97 -3.87
N VAL A 313 6.55 2.11 -4.04
CA VAL A 313 7.73 2.24 -4.91
C VAL A 313 8.97 2.73 -4.15
N GLY A 314 8.80 3.21 -2.93
CA GLY A 314 9.92 3.67 -2.10
C GLY A 314 9.59 3.65 -0.63
N ASN A 315 10.62 3.42 0.20
CA ASN A 315 10.51 3.57 1.65
C ASN A 315 11.84 3.98 2.27
N TYR A 316 11.76 4.63 3.42
CA TYR A 316 12.90 4.98 4.25
C TYR A 316 12.52 4.80 5.73
N PRO A 317 13.20 3.91 6.48
CA PRO A 317 13.00 3.79 7.92
C PRO A 317 13.65 5.00 8.62
N THR A 318 12.86 5.77 9.36
CA THR A 318 13.33 6.95 10.12
C THR A 318 14.02 6.52 11.41
N ASP A 319 13.69 5.36 11.95
CA ASP A 319 14.42 4.74 13.06
C ASP A 319 14.58 3.23 12.82
N THR A 320 15.72 2.70 13.23
CA THR A 320 16.02 1.26 13.16
C THR A 320 16.10 0.61 14.56
N ASP A 321 15.95 1.39 15.63
CA ASP A 321 15.97 0.89 17.00
C ASP A 321 14.58 0.43 17.45
N THR A 322 14.33 -0.86 17.39
CA THR A 322 13.06 -1.47 17.82
C THR A 322 12.93 -1.61 19.34
N SER A 323 13.91 -1.17 20.15
CA SER A 323 13.92 -1.36 21.60
C SER A 323 12.91 -0.48 22.34
N HIS A 324 12.39 0.57 21.71
CA HIS A 324 11.49 1.56 22.33
C HIS A 324 9.99 1.29 22.08
N GLY A 325 9.64 0.18 21.44
CA GLY A 325 8.24 -0.30 21.36
C GLY A 325 7.34 0.42 20.37
N GLY A 326 7.89 1.19 19.45
CA GLY A 326 7.15 1.89 18.40
C GLY A 326 7.78 3.23 18.07
N HIS A 327 8.02 3.47 16.85
CA HIS A 327 8.66 4.66 16.32
C HIS A 327 7.61 5.50 15.60
N LEU A 328 7.66 6.81 15.71
CA LEU A 328 6.62 7.70 15.16
C LEU A 328 7.24 8.65 14.13
N CYS A 329 7.25 8.25 12.85
CA CYS A 329 7.42 9.21 11.79
C CYS A 329 6.13 10.05 11.71
N TRP A 330 6.21 11.29 12.18
CA TRP A 330 5.04 12.16 12.35
C TRP A 330 4.56 12.77 11.05
N ASP A 331 5.47 13.38 10.32
CA ASP A 331 5.12 14.08 9.08
C ASP A 331 6.21 13.94 8.01
N ALA A 332 5.82 14.15 6.75
CA ALA A 332 6.71 14.09 5.59
C ALA A 332 6.30 15.13 4.55
N ASP A 333 7.14 16.12 4.31
CA ASP A 333 6.89 17.22 3.39
C ASP A 333 7.76 17.13 2.13
N PRO A 334 7.18 16.87 0.95
CA PRO A 334 7.92 16.70 -0.30
C PRO A 334 8.01 17.95 -1.17
N PHE A 335 7.57 19.11 -0.71
CA PHE A 335 7.30 20.27 -1.58
C PHE A 335 8.44 21.27 -1.73
N LEU A 336 9.64 20.98 -1.22
CA LEU A 336 10.81 21.82 -1.47
C LEU A 336 11.16 21.91 -2.96
N PRO A 337 11.55 23.09 -3.48
CA PRO A 337 11.96 23.25 -4.87
C PRO A 337 13.13 22.35 -5.30
N SER A 338 14.05 22.04 -4.40
CA SER A 338 15.16 21.10 -4.63
C SER A 338 14.70 19.66 -4.81
N GLY A 339 13.46 19.33 -4.41
CA GLY A 339 12.93 17.97 -4.33
C GLY A 339 13.40 17.20 -3.09
N VAL A 340 14.06 17.85 -2.15
CA VAL A 340 14.36 17.28 -0.83
C VAL A 340 13.05 17.08 -0.08
N LEU A 341 12.89 15.91 0.53
CA LEU A 341 11.77 15.59 1.40
C LEU A 341 12.23 15.77 2.86
N ILE A 342 11.45 16.55 3.62
CA ILE A 342 11.65 16.73 5.06
C ILE A 342 10.80 15.69 5.77
N ALA A 343 11.36 14.92 6.69
CA ALA A 343 10.59 14.03 7.56
C ALA A 343 10.93 14.28 9.02
N SER A 344 9.91 14.32 9.88
CA SER A 344 10.07 14.45 11.33
C SER A 344 9.73 13.13 12.01
N ASP A 345 10.53 12.76 13.01
CA ASP A 345 10.30 11.56 13.81
C ASP A 345 10.35 11.89 15.31
N THR A 346 9.26 11.56 15.99
CA THR A 346 9.02 11.94 17.38
C THR A 346 9.94 11.20 18.34
N TRP A 347 10.22 9.91 18.08
CA TRP A 347 10.98 9.07 19.01
C TRP A 347 12.48 9.08 18.79
N SER A 348 12.90 9.23 17.53
CA SER A 348 14.32 9.46 17.24
C SER A 348 14.74 10.91 17.49
N ASP A 349 13.79 11.78 17.86
CA ASP A 349 14.02 13.21 18.10
C ASP A 349 14.75 13.87 16.92
N SER A 350 14.47 13.42 15.70
CA SER A 350 15.24 13.79 14.52
C SER A 350 14.37 14.31 13.37
N ALA A 351 14.89 15.31 12.67
CA ALA A 351 14.41 15.69 11.36
C ALA A 351 15.36 15.13 10.29
N TYR A 352 14.83 14.43 9.32
CA TYR A 352 15.56 13.80 8.22
C TYR A 352 15.38 14.59 6.93
N PHE A 353 16.46 14.71 6.16
CA PHE A 353 16.47 15.33 4.84
C PHE A 353 16.79 14.25 3.83
N LEU A 354 15.80 13.92 3.01
CA LEU A 354 15.77 12.72 2.19
C LEU A 354 15.71 13.11 0.71
N GLN A 355 16.41 12.34 -0.13
CA GLN A 355 16.30 12.43 -1.58
C GLN A 355 15.46 11.26 -2.09
N PRO A 356 14.20 11.47 -2.45
CA PRO A 356 13.38 10.46 -3.08
C PRO A 356 13.75 10.28 -4.55
N LEU A 357 13.60 9.06 -5.04
CA LEU A 357 13.60 8.74 -6.45
C LEU A 357 12.20 8.29 -6.84
N TYR A 358 11.43 9.17 -7.47
CA TYR A 358 10.06 8.92 -7.90
C TYR A 358 10.04 8.04 -9.16
N ILE A 359 9.88 6.74 -8.97
CA ILE A 359 9.80 5.74 -10.04
C ILE A 359 8.37 5.24 -10.13
N ARG A 360 7.78 5.22 -11.35
CA ARG A 360 6.47 4.61 -11.56
C ARG A 360 6.52 3.10 -11.31
N ALA A 361 5.44 2.56 -10.76
CA ALA A 361 5.32 1.13 -10.51
C ALA A 361 5.22 0.31 -11.80
N CYS A 362 5.51 -0.97 -11.68
CA CYS A 362 5.17 -1.98 -12.67
C CYS A 362 3.83 -2.58 -12.30
N TYR A 363 2.79 -2.28 -13.06
CA TYR A 363 1.43 -2.73 -12.78
C TYR A 363 1.12 -4.07 -13.44
N LEU A 364 0.42 -4.94 -12.71
CA LEU A 364 -0.05 -6.23 -13.20
C LEU A 364 -1.51 -6.44 -12.81
N GLU A 365 -2.37 -6.61 -13.80
CA GLU A 365 -3.81 -6.81 -13.59
C GLU A 365 -4.30 -7.96 -14.47
N GLY A 366 -5.44 -8.54 -14.11
CA GLY A 366 -6.04 -9.59 -14.93
C GLY A 366 -7.16 -10.33 -14.22
N MET A 367 -7.52 -11.45 -14.82
CA MET A 367 -8.60 -12.32 -14.35
C MET A 367 -8.11 -13.77 -14.27
N VAL A 368 -8.54 -14.48 -13.24
CA VAL A 368 -8.29 -15.91 -13.11
C VAL A 368 -9.59 -16.69 -13.30
N THR A 369 -9.54 -17.68 -14.18
CA THR A 369 -10.69 -18.54 -14.51
C THR A 369 -10.34 -20.01 -14.40
N ASP A 370 -11.33 -20.85 -14.19
CA ASP A 370 -11.20 -22.30 -14.26
C ASP A 370 -11.04 -22.74 -15.73
N SER A 371 -10.03 -23.55 -16.01
CA SER A 371 -9.68 -23.98 -17.38
C SER A 371 -10.70 -24.92 -18.03
N VAL A 372 -11.60 -25.52 -17.25
CA VAL A 372 -12.61 -26.48 -17.72
C VAL A 372 -13.97 -25.81 -17.85
N THR A 373 -14.38 -25.08 -16.82
CA THR A 373 -15.71 -24.47 -16.75
C THR A 373 -15.76 -23.07 -17.32
N GLY A 374 -14.62 -22.36 -17.37
CA GLY A 374 -14.53 -20.94 -17.73
C GLY A 374 -15.01 -19.99 -16.63
N ASN A 375 -15.48 -20.50 -15.49
CA ASN A 375 -15.93 -19.68 -14.39
C ASN A 375 -14.78 -18.91 -13.76
N THR A 376 -15.06 -17.72 -13.23
CA THR A 376 -14.09 -16.93 -12.48
C THR A 376 -13.75 -17.59 -11.15
N ILE A 377 -12.52 -17.42 -10.68
CA ILE A 377 -12.03 -17.99 -9.42
C ILE A 377 -11.62 -16.86 -8.48
N ASN A 378 -12.33 -16.71 -7.36
CA ASN A 378 -11.96 -15.79 -6.28
C ASN A 378 -10.83 -16.36 -5.41
N ASP A 379 -10.27 -15.53 -4.52
CA ASP A 379 -9.23 -15.91 -3.53
C ASP A 379 -8.07 -16.73 -4.13
N VAL A 380 -7.72 -16.50 -5.38
CA VAL A 380 -6.48 -17.01 -5.96
C VAL A 380 -5.36 -16.11 -5.50
N LYS A 381 -4.41 -16.65 -4.77
CA LYS A 381 -3.23 -15.92 -4.33
C LYS A 381 -2.29 -15.68 -5.51
N ILE A 382 -1.83 -14.43 -5.65
CA ILE A 382 -0.85 -13.99 -6.64
C ILE A 382 0.46 -13.65 -5.91
N ASP A 383 1.54 -14.36 -6.25
CA ASP A 383 2.88 -14.12 -5.71
C ASP A 383 3.81 -13.65 -6.82
N ILE A 384 4.42 -12.48 -6.67
CA ILE A 384 5.39 -11.91 -7.63
C ILE A 384 6.81 -12.25 -7.17
N GLY A 385 7.33 -13.40 -7.59
CA GLY A 385 8.69 -13.83 -7.29
C GLY A 385 8.98 -13.92 -5.79
N THR A 386 9.99 -13.19 -5.32
CA THR A 386 10.40 -13.12 -3.91
C THR A 386 9.83 -11.91 -3.17
N ILE A 387 8.96 -11.15 -3.82
CA ILE A 387 8.34 -9.96 -3.22
C ILE A 387 7.31 -10.43 -2.19
N ALA A 388 7.37 -9.90 -0.97
CA ALA A 388 6.52 -10.32 0.15
C ALA A 388 5.05 -9.88 0.02
N LEU A 389 4.67 -9.24 -1.07
CA LEU A 389 3.29 -8.82 -1.35
C LEU A 389 2.49 -10.01 -1.86
N HIS A 390 1.35 -10.20 -1.25
CA HIS A 390 0.39 -11.25 -1.61
C HIS A 390 -0.95 -10.60 -1.89
N ASP A 391 -1.31 -10.56 -3.17
CA ASP A 391 -2.65 -10.18 -3.57
C ASP A 391 -3.49 -11.40 -3.89
N SER A 392 -4.80 -11.23 -3.93
CA SER A 392 -5.74 -12.28 -4.27
C SER A 392 -6.83 -11.77 -5.21
N THR A 393 -7.40 -12.71 -5.99
CA THR A 393 -8.54 -12.36 -6.83
C THR A 393 -9.79 -12.05 -6.00
N ASP A 394 -10.54 -11.06 -6.42
CA ASP A 394 -11.85 -10.69 -5.87
C ASP A 394 -12.95 -11.71 -6.23
N LEU A 395 -14.21 -11.42 -5.85
CA LEU A 395 -15.37 -12.27 -6.14
C LEU A 395 -15.64 -12.44 -7.65
N ALA A 396 -15.19 -11.50 -8.46
CA ALA A 396 -15.29 -11.55 -9.93
C ALA A 396 -14.09 -12.26 -10.58
N GLY A 397 -13.13 -12.76 -9.77
CA GLY A 397 -11.90 -13.37 -10.25
C GLY A 397 -10.87 -12.38 -10.78
N GLN A 398 -11.06 -11.08 -10.56
CA GLN A 398 -10.13 -10.03 -10.97
C GLN A 398 -9.05 -9.84 -9.90
N TYR A 399 -7.86 -9.44 -10.32
CA TYR A 399 -6.78 -9.06 -9.43
C TYR A 399 -6.05 -7.82 -9.94
N LYS A 400 -5.53 -7.04 -9.01
CA LYS A 400 -4.71 -5.87 -9.24
C LYS A 400 -3.51 -5.96 -8.30
N THR A 401 -2.33 -5.83 -8.83
CA THR A 401 -1.08 -5.92 -8.08
C THR A 401 0.05 -5.28 -8.87
N GLY A 402 1.28 -5.35 -8.37
CA GLY A 402 2.44 -4.81 -9.05
C GLY A 402 3.70 -4.86 -8.20
N CYS A 403 4.73 -4.18 -8.67
CA CYS A 403 5.98 -4.05 -7.93
C CYS A 403 6.72 -2.77 -8.32
N ALA A 404 7.67 -2.35 -7.50
CA ALA A 404 8.44 -1.13 -7.75
C ALA A 404 9.44 -1.26 -8.90
N ASP A 405 10.10 -2.41 -9.04
CA ASP A 405 11.24 -2.55 -9.94
C ASP A 405 10.85 -3.31 -11.22
N SER A 406 11.33 -2.82 -12.36
CA SER A 406 11.20 -3.56 -13.62
C SER A 406 12.07 -4.81 -13.61
N GLY A 407 11.57 -5.89 -14.23
CA GLY A 407 12.30 -7.16 -14.29
C GLY A 407 11.49 -8.31 -14.87
N LEU A 408 12.16 -9.44 -15.04
CA LEU A 408 11.51 -10.70 -15.37
C LEU A 408 11.16 -11.43 -14.07
N TYR A 409 9.87 -11.58 -13.80
CA TYR A 409 9.35 -12.20 -12.57
C TYR A 409 8.68 -13.54 -12.86
N MET A 410 8.85 -14.49 -11.95
CA MET A 410 8.08 -15.74 -11.93
C MET A 410 6.82 -15.51 -11.07
N ILE A 411 5.68 -15.31 -11.72
CA ILE A 411 4.42 -15.00 -11.03
C ILE A 411 3.65 -16.29 -10.80
N ALA A 412 3.38 -16.61 -9.54
CA ALA A 412 2.69 -17.80 -9.14
C ALA A 412 1.23 -17.50 -8.77
N PHE A 413 0.32 -18.28 -9.33
CA PHE A 413 -1.12 -18.26 -9.05
C PHE A 413 -1.48 -19.55 -8.33
N SER A 414 -1.99 -19.45 -7.10
CA SER A 414 -2.27 -20.60 -6.25
C SER A 414 -3.60 -20.46 -5.50
N LYS A 415 -4.35 -21.57 -5.42
CA LYS A 415 -5.55 -21.71 -4.59
C LYS A 415 -5.71 -23.16 -4.16
N PRO A 416 -6.14 -23.45 -2.92
CA PRO A 416 -6.51 -24.82 -2.51
C PRO A 416 -7.54 -25.42 -3.45
N GLY A 417 -7.29 -26.65 -3.91
CA GLY A 417 -8.15 -27.33 -4.90
C GLY A 417 -7.76 -27.08 -6.36
N TYR A 418 -6.77 -26.24 -6.64
CA TYR A 418 -6.24 -26.00 -7.97
C TYR A 418 -4.74 -26.28 -8.05
N PHE A 419 -4.28 -26.67 -9.25
CA PHE A 419 -2.83 -26.76 -9.51
C PHE A 419 -2.25 -25.37 -9.59
N THR A 420 -1.19 -25.10 -8.81
CA THR A 420 -0.44 -23.86 -8.88
C THR A 420 0.14 -23.67 -10.29
N LYS A 421 -0.01 -22.47 -10.83
CA LYS A 421 0.54 -22.10 -12.13
C LYS A 421 1.52 -20.94 -11.98
N THR A 422 2.75 -21.14 -12.47
CA THR A 422 3.80 -20.12 -12.46
C THR A 422 4.12 -19.70 -13.89
N ILE A 423 4.15 -18.38 -14.12
CA ILE A 423 4.34 -17.79 -15.45
C ILE A 423 5.48 -16.77 -15.39
N PRO A 424 6.49 -16.84 -16.27
CA PRO A 424 7.48 -15.78 -16.42
C PRO A 424 6.85 -14.57 -17.11
N VAL A 425 6.95 -13.39 -16.48
CA VAL A 425 6.37 -12.15 -16.97
C VAL A 425 7.42 -11.03 -16.89
N GLN A 426 7.64 -10.32 -17.98
CA GLN A 426 8.42 -9.09 -17.97
C GLN A 426 7.52 -7.96 -17.49
N LEU A 427 7.85 -7.35 -16.36
CA LEU A 427 7.22 -6.15 -15.84
C LEU A 427 8.11 -4.93 -16.10
N ASN A 428 7.52 -3.80 -16.46
CA ASN A 428 8.24 -2.58 -16.78
C ASN A 428 7.63 -1.38 -16.04
N ASN A 429 8.47 -0.47 -15.57
CA ASN A 429 8.04 0.73 -14.83
C ASN A 429 7.11 1.61 -15.69
N GLY A 430 6.03 2.08 -15.08
CA GLY A 430 4.99 2.91 -15.70
C GLY A 430 4.08 2.16 -16.69
N VAL A 431 4.20 0.84 -16.78
CA VAL A 431 3.45 0.03 -17.74
C VAL A 431 2.46 -0.91 -17.03
N LEU A 432 1.21 -0.92 -17.50
CA LEU A 432 0.23 -1.92 -17.11
C LEU A 432 0.42 -3.18 -17.95
N THR A 433 0.68 -4.30 -17.30
CA THR A 433 0.69 -5.63 -17.89
C THR A 433 -0.65 -6.32 -17.59
N ILE A 434 -1.38 -6.72 -18.61
CA ILE A 434 -2.61 -7.52 -18.46
C ILE A 434 -2.28 -9.00 -18.62
N LEU A 435 -2.58 -9.81 -17.60
CA LEU A 435 -2.32 -11.25 -17.60
C LEU A 435 -3.53 -12.03 -17.12
N ASN A 436 -4.32 -12.57 -18.06
CA ASN A 436 -5.42 -13.48 -17.73
C ASN A 436 -4.90 -14.91 -17.60
N VAL A 437 -5.30 -15.59 -16.52
CA VAL A 437 -4.75 -16.91 -16.17
C VAL A 437 -5.87 -17.92 -16.02
N GLN A 438 -5.63 -19.12 -16.53
CA GLN A 438 -6.53 -20.27 -16.32
C GLN A 438 -5.84 -21.25 -15.36
N LEU A 439 -6.54 -21.60 -14.28
CA LEU A 439 -6.13 -22.67 -13.35
C LEU A 439 -6.95 -23.93 -13.59
N ARG A 440 -6.30 -25.07 -13.35
CA ARG A 440 -6.94 -26.36 -13.44
C ARG A 440 -7.26 -26.89 -12.04
N ASP A 441 -8.51 -27.29 -11.83
CA ASP A 441 -8.96 -27.93 -10.60
C ASP A 441 -8.25 -29.29 -10.41
N THR A 442 -7.81 -29.58 -9.18
CA THR A 442 -7.16 -30.85 -8.82
C THR A 442 -8.14 -32.04 -8.81
N SER A 443 -9.43 -31.78 -8.60
CA SER A 443 -10.47 -32.81 -8.70
C SER A 443 -10.78 -33.18 -10.16
N SER A 444 -10.49 -32.28 -11.10
CA SER A 444 -10.58 -32.52 -12.54
C SER A 444 -9.40 -33.34 -13.09
N SER A 445 -8.70 -34.12 -12.25
CA SER A 445 -7.80 -35.19 -12.69
C SER A 445 -8.55 -36.35 -13.37
N GLY A 446 -9.75 -36.05 -13.87
CA GLY A 446 -10.39 -36.81 -14.93
C GLY A 446 -9.46 -36.80 -16.14
N ILE A 447 -8.93 -37.92 -16.47
CA ILE A 447 -8.24 -38.24 -17.70
C ILE A 447 -8.90 -37.46 -18.85
N GLY A 448 -8.15 -36.55 -19.48
CA GLY A 448 -8.64 -35.80 -20.63
C GLY A 448 -9.25 -36.77 -21.63
N VAL A 449 -10.56 -36.68 -21.85
CA VAL A 449 -11.21 -37.40 -22.94
C VAL A 449 -10.65 -36.77 -24.23
N VAL A 450 -9.70 -37.45 -24.82
CA VAL A 450 -9.28 -37.15 -26.20
C VAL A 450 -10.53 -37.33 -27.05
N ASN A 451 -10.80 -36.30 -27.86
CA ASN A 451 -11.95 -36.18 -28.77
C ASN A 451 -12.53 -37.51 -29.24
N ALA A 452 -13.85 -37.66 -29.08
CA ALA A 452 -14.67 -38.83 -29.28
C ALA A 452 -14.78 -39.33 -30.74
N GLN A 453 -13.69 -39.42 -31.47
CA GLN A 453 -13.75 -39.95 -32.84
C GLN A 453 -13.07 -41.32 -33.00
N GLU A 454 -12.21 -41.76 -32.07
CA GLU A 454 -11.63 -43.11 -32.08
C GLU A 454 -11.14 -43.47 -30.66
N SER A 455 -12.02 -43.93 -29.77
CA SER A 455 -11.66 -44.27 -28.39
C SER A 455 -11.25 -45.72 -28.22
N ILE A 456 -10.11 -45.94 -27.54
CA ILE A 456 -9.74 -47.26 -27.00
C ILE A 456 -10.83 -47.67 -26.00
N ARG A 457 -11.57 -48.77 -26.27
CA ARG A 457 -12.57 -49.30 -25.34
C ARG A 457 -11.91 -50.23 -24.37
N VAL A 458 -12.28 -50.11 -23.11
CA VAL A 458 -11.87 -51.02 -22.02
C VAL A 458 -13.10 -51.78 -21.56
N GLU A 459 -13.07 -53.06 -21.68
CA GLU A 459 -14.15 -53.96 -21.27
C GLU A 459 -13.77 -54.74 -20.00
N ASN A 460 -14.74 -55.08 -19.18
CA ASN A 460 -14.58 -55.74 -17.90
C ASN A 460 -13.72 -54.95 -16.90
N ASN A 461 -14.00 -53.67 -16.71
CA ASN A 461 -13.33 -52.84 -15.72
C ASN A 461 -14.39 -52.16 -14.82
N PRO A 462 -14.44 -52.45 -13.51
CA PRO A 462 -13.58 -53.36 -12.69
C PRO A 462 -13.70 -54.84 -13.03
N SER A 463 -12.64 -55.62 -12.79
CA SER A 463 -12.60 -57.05 -13.08
C SER A 463 -11.97 -57.88 -11.97
N ALA A 464 -12.51 -59.09 -11.77
CA ALA A 464 -11.91 -60.09 -10.89
C ALA A 464 -10.86 -60.97 -11.59
N ASP A 465 -10.94 -61.11 -12.92
CA ASP A 465 -10.11 -62.04 -13.68
C ASP A 465 -9.26 -61.38 -14.79
N ASP A 466 -9.89 -60.70 -15.75
CA ASP A 466 -9.18 -60.11 -16.88
C ASP A 466 -9.88 -58.84 -17.42
N VAL A 467 -9.09 -57.97 -18.04
CA VAL A 467 -9.54 -56.74 -18.70
C VAL A 467 -9.14 -56.81 -20.16
N SER A 468 -10.08 -56.47 -21.04
CA SER A 468 -9.85 -56.39 -22.49
C SER A 468 -9.81 -54.95 -22.99
N PHE A 469 -8.79 -54.65 -23.81
CA PHE A 469 -8.68 -53.42 -24.53
C PHE A 469 -9.00 -53.65 -25.99
N ILE A 470 -9.90 -52.85 -26.53
CA ILE A 470 -10.26 -52.85 -27.96
C ILE A 470 -9.71 -51.56 -28.58
N PHE A 471 -8.80 -51.71 -29.51
CA PHE A 471 -8.18 -50.62 -30.26
C PHE A 471 -8.91 -50.39 -31.59
N PRO A 472 -9.20 -49.16 -31.99
CA PRO A 472 -9.73 -48.87 -33.32
C PRO A 472 -8.80 -49.43 -34.42
N ALA A 473 -9.39 -49.93 -35.49
CA ALA A 473 -8.64 -50.48 -36.63
C ALA A 473 -7.70 -49.46 -37.28
N SER A 474 -8.12 -48.21 -37.34
CA SER A 474 -7.33 -47.06 -37.79
C SER A 474 -6.07 -46.82 -36.95
N LEU A 475 -6.17 -47.04 -35.63
CA LEU A 475 -5.04 -46.87 -34.73
C LEU A 475 -4.02 -48.01 -34.84
N VAL A 476 -4.48 -49.21 -35.12
CA VAL A 476 -3.61 -50.39 -35.27
C VAL A 476 -2.94 -50.44 -36.66
N LYS A 477 -3.66 -50.01 -37.72
CA LYS A 477 -3.19 -50.05 -39.11
C LYS A 477 -2.39 -48.85 -39.58
N GLY A 478 -2.57 -47.71 -38.89
CA GLY A 478 -2.01 -46.41 -39.36
C GLY A 478 -0.81 -45.88 -38.61
N ALA A 479 -0.31 -46.56 -37.57
CA ALA A 479 0.69 -46.04 -36.67
C ALA A 479 2.05 -46.73 -36.76
N ALA A 480 3.11 -45.96 -36.54
CA ALA A 480 4.36 -46.49 -36.00
C ALA A 480 4.01 -47.26 -34.71
N ALA A 481 4.65 -48.44 -34.50
CA ALA A 481 4.32 -49.41 -33.47
C ALA A 481 3.65 -48.86 -32.18
N LEU A 482 2.42 -49.29 -31.89
CA LEU A 482 1.74 -48.94 -30.66
C LEU A 482 2.37 -49.65 -29.46
N CYS A 483 2.68 -48.86 -28.43
CA CYS A 483 3.15 -49.37 -27.13
C CYS A 483 2.07 -49.24 -26.07
N PHE A 484 1.90 -50.25 -25.25
CA PHE A 484 1.03 -50.24 -24.08
C PHE A 484 1.87 -50.41 -22.82
N THR A 485 1.62 -49.61 -21.82
CA THR A 485 2.21 -49.71 -20.49
C THR A 485 1.13 -49.71 -19.42
N LEU A 486 1.35 -50.47 -18.33
CA LEU A 486 0.51 -50.49 -17.14
C LEU A 486 1.39 -50.25 -15.92
N THR A 487 1.01 -49.30 -15.10
CA THR A 487 1.69 -48.98 -13.83
C THR A 487 0.74 -49.22 -12.66
N ASP A 488 1.27 -49.60 -11.50
CA ASP A 488 0.53 -49.61 -10.25
C ASP A 488 0.30 -48.19 -9.69
N ALA A 489 -0.38 -48.08 -8.54
CA ALA A 489 -0.68 -46.83 -7.90
C ALA A 489 0.57 -46.06 -7.40
N SER A 490 1.73 -46.71 -7.29
CA SER A 490 3.01 -46.07 -6.94
C SER A 490 3.78 -45.58 -8.18
N GLY A 491 3.26 -45.79 -9.39
CA GLY A 491 3.92 -45.47 -10.64
C GLY A 491 4.91 -46.53 -11.14
N LYS A 492 5.01 -47.69 -10.45
CA LYS A 492 5.89 -48.77 -10.88
C LYS A 492 5.30 -49.49 -12.09
N LEU A 493 6.11 -49.66 -13.15
CA LEU A 493 5.72 -50.41 -14.34
C LEU A 493 5.49 -51.90 -13.97
N VAL A 494 4.28 -52.41 -14.21
CA VAL A 494 3.88 -53.79 -13.88
C VAL A 494 3.61 -54.65 -15.13
N PHE A 495 3.32 -54.00 -16.27
CA PHE A 495 3.13 -54.70 -17.54
C PHE A 495 3.49 -53.74 -18.70
N SER A 496 4.15 -54.26 -19.74
CA SER A 496 4.47 -53.53 -20.96
C SER A 496 4.35 -54.42 -22.18
N LYS A 497 3.84 -53.85 -23.30
CA LYS A 497 3.82 -54.48 -24.61
C LYS A 497 4.22 -53.46 -25.68
N GLU A 498 5.40 -53.67 -26.24
CA GLU A 498 6.04 -52.68 -27.13
C GLU A 498 5.46 -52.63 -28.55
N ARG A 499 4.73 -53.63 -29.00
CA ARG A 499 4.16 -53.66 -30.34
C ARG A 499 2.78 -54.32 -30.33
N ILE A 500 1.74 -53.49 -30.42
CA ILE A 500 0.38 -53.96 -30.59
C ILE A 500 0.08 -54.01 -32.07
N VAL A 501 -0.24 -55.20 -32.57
CA VAL A 501 -0.59 -55.46 -33.97
C VAL A 501 -1.99 -56.01 -34.15
N THR A 502 -2.75 -56.15 -33.04
CA THR A 502 -4.10 -56.65 -33.02
C THR A 502 -5.06 -55.64 -32.41
N GLU A 503 -6.30 -55.63 -32.85
CA GLU A 503 -7.34 -54.74 -32.32
C GLU A 503 -7.75 -55.10 -30.89
N ASN A 504 -7.24 -56.20 -30.33
CA ASN A 504 -7.55 -56.65 -28.97
C ASN A 504 -6.29 -56.94 -28.17
N LEU A 505 -6.22 -56.43 -26.94
CA LEU A 505 -5.22 -56.76 -25.93
C LEU A 505 -5.94 -57.17 -24.64
N ARG A 506 -5.65 -58.39 -24.16
CA ARG A 506 -6.21 -58.90 -22.90
C ARG A 506 -5.14 -58.98 -21.84
N ILE A 507 -5.42 -58.39 -20.66
CA ILE A 507 -4.56 -58.42 -19.49
C ILE A 507 -5.24 -59.29 -18.42
N ARG A 508 -4.56 -60.31 -17.99
CA ARG A 508 -5.05 -61.25 -16.96
C ARG A 508 -4.56 -60.84 -15.59
N LYS A 509 -5.43 -60.90 -14.60
CA LYS A 509 -5.12 -60.61 -13.19
C LYS A 509 -4.06 -61.57 -12.62
N LYS A 510 -3.90 -62.78 -13.17
CA LYS A 510 -3.08 -63.88 -12.60
C LYS A 510 -1.67 -63.44 -12.15
N GLU A 511 -1.14 -62.34 -12.68
CA GLU A 511 0.18 -61.81 -12.35
C GLU A 511 0.12 -60.44 -11.65
N LEU A 512 -1.09 -59.94 -11.34
CA LEU A 512 -1.31 -58.61 -10.75
C LEU A 512 -2.12 -58.74 -9.44
N ALA A 513 -1.75 -57.99 -8.42
CA ALA A 513 -2.50 -57.91 -7.18
C ALA A 513 -3.86 -57.20 -7.38
N SER A 514 -4.82 -57.41 -6.49
CA SER A 514 -6.00 -56.52 -6.45
C SER A 514 -5.60 -55.09 -6.16
N GLY A 515 -6.17 -54.13 -6.89
CA GLY A 515 -5.79 -52.74 -6.75
C GLY A 515 -6.10 -51.88 -7.97
N ILE A 516 -5.62 -50.64 -7.90
CA ILE A 516 -5.76 -49.64 -8.97
C ILE A 516 -4.48 -49.58 -9.80
N TYR A 517 -4.64 -49.58 -11.13
CA TYR A 517 -3.58 -49.49 -12.10
C TYR A 517 -3.89 -48.41 -13.14
N PHE A 518 -2.84 -47.84 -13.72
CA PHE A 518 -2.96 -46.84 -14.77
C PHE A 518 -2.31 -47.35 -16.06
N PHE A 519 -3.06 -47.28 -17.18
CA PHE A 519 -2.51 -47.64 -18.47
C PHE A 519 -2.23 -46.42 -19.35
N SER A 520 -1.24 -46.56 -20.23
CA SER A 520 -0.96 -45.61 -21.30
C SER A 520 -0.68 -46.35 -22.61
N VAL A 521 -1.27 -45.85 -23.69
CA VAL A 521 -1.03 -46.36 -25.07
C VAL A 521 -0.35 -45.22 -25.85
N ARG A 522 0.77 -45.52 -26.47
CA ARG A 522 1.57 -44.54 -27.22
C ARG A 522 1.93 -45.04 -28.62
N SER A 523 2.11 -44.09 -29.54
CA SER A 523 2.71 -44.27 -30.85
C SER A 523 3.87 -43.32 -30.98
N GLY A 524 5.10 -43.82 -30.82
CA GLY A 524 6.27 -42.95 -30.61
C GLY A 524 6.14 -42.13 -29.35
N ASN A 525 6.30 -40.79 -29.45
CA ASN A 525 6.14 -39.86 -28.34
C ASN A 525 4.68 -39.47 -28.06
N ASP A 526 3.75 -39.78 -28.96
CA ASP A 526 2.35 -39.36 -28.85
C ASP A 526 1.55 -40.32 -27.97
N VAL A 527 0.83 -39.80 -26.96
CA VAL A 527 -0.14 -40.54 -26.19
C VAL A 527 -1.44 -40.66 -26.98
N LYS A 528 -1.84 -41.87 -27.31
CA LYS A 528 -3.06 -42.20 -28.07
C LYS A 528 -4.24 -42.59 -27.15
N GLY A 529 -3.96 -42.89 -25.91
CA GLY A 529 -4.96 -43.14 -24.87
C GLY A 529 -4.31 -43.48 -23.54
N ASN A 530 -5.01 -43.18 -22.48
CA ASN A 530 -4.65 -43.55 -21.11
C ASN A 530 -5.89 -43.81 -20.28
N GLY A 531 -5.73 -44.42 -19.11
CA GLY A 531 -6.87 -44.67 -18.25
C GLY A 531 -6.53 -45.46 -17.00
N LYS A 532 -7.60 -45.78 -16.25
CA LYS A 532 -7.52 -46.51 -14.99
C LYS A 532 -8.14 -47.88 -15.11
N LEU A 533 -7.48 -48.89 -14.54
CA LEU A 533 -7.99 -50.23 -14.35
C LEU A 533 -8.16 -50.54 -12.86
N ILE A 534 -9.15 -51.37 -12.54
CA ILE A 534 -9.37 -51.84 -11.18
C ILE A 534 -9.47 -53.37 -11.26
N PHE A 535 -8.53 -54.08 -10.60
CA PHE A 535 -8.65 -55.49 -10.33
C PHE A 535 -9.15 -55.70 -8.90
N GLN A 536 -10.24 -56.44 -8.78
CA GLN A 536 -10.91 -56.77 -7.50
C GLN A 536 -10.29 -57.96 -6.82
#